data_7be8c6122565bdb8a71319e4ea169b62
#
_entry.id   7be8c6122565bdb8a71319e4ea169b62
#
_cell.length_a   1.000
_cell.length_b   1.000
_cell.length_c   1.000
_cell.angle_alpha   90.00
_cell.angle_beta   90.00
_cell.angle_gamma   90.00
#
_symmetry.space_group_name_H-M   'P 1'
#
loop_
_entity.id
_entity.type
_entity.pdbx_description
1 polymer ?
#
loop_
_entity_poly.entity_id
_entity_poly.type
_entity_poly.pdbx_seq_one_letter_code
_entity_poly.pdbx_strand_id
1 'polypeptide(L)'
;TNFEKAIDEKTRAFYGETLPNPYLRVFPIKEVADIGKKYNIPLIVDNTAAPVICKPLEHGAAVVVYSLTKYIAGHGTVVGGALVDGGNFDWTADPKRQPLFNEPDGSYGGVVWGKAVPELTGANVSFAVRARVTLLRDLGSALSPDNAFGVIQGLETVALRMKQHCENAAKVVDYLKKHKAISKVIYATEHNEEISSRAKKYLKNGNGALVGIELAGGIEAGKKFIESLKMFYHVANIGDARSLAIHPATTTHSQLTEDELAAAGVTPGYVRLCIGLE
;
A
#
# COMPACT_ATOMS: atom_id res chain seq x y z
N THR A 1 -13.81 -9.10 14.88
CA THR A 1 -12.74 -8.14 14.53
C THR A 1 -13.25 -6.71 14.61
N ASN A 2 -12.36 -5.70 14.65
CA ASN A 2 -12.77 -4.29 14.61
C ASN A 2 -13.45 -3.94 13.28
N PHE A 3 -13.03 -4.55 12.18
CA PHE A 3 -13.69 -4.39 10.88
C PHE A 3 -15.16 -4.83 10.94
N GLU A 4 -15.45 -5.99 11.50
CA GLU A 4 -16.83 -6.50 11.61
C GLU A 4 -17.71 -5.62 12.51
N LYS A 5 -17.15 -5.10 13.61
CA LYS A 5 -17.86 -4.20 14.52
C LYS A 5 -18.16 -2.82 13.94
N ALA A 6 -17.36 -2.38 12.94
CA ALA A 6 -17.50 -1.08 12.30
C ALA A 6 -18.46 -1.09 11.09
N ILE A 7 -19.03 -2.25 10.75
CA ILE A 7 -19.98 -2.34 9.63
C ILE A 7 -21.28 -1.63 10.00
N ASP A 8 -21.71 -0.76 9.09
CA ASP A 8 -23.01 -0.11 9.12
C ASP A 8 -23.67 -0.13 7.73
N GLU A 9 -24.81 0.51 7.57
CA GLU A 9 -25.52 0.62 6.30
C GLU A 9 -24.80 1.48 5.24
N LYS A 10 -23.87 2.33 5.66
CA LYS A 10 -23.07 3.22 4.80
C LYS A 10 -21.76 2.60 4.38
N THR A 11 -21.35 1.50 4.98
CA THR A 11 -20.11 0.82 4.64
C THR A 11 -20.17 0.27 3.22
N ARG A 12 -19.32 0.75 2.31
CA ARG A 12 -19.27 0.39 0.89
C ARG A 12 -18.13 -0.56 0.55
N ALA A 13 -17.00 -0.44 1.24
CA ALA A 13 -15.82 -1.27 1.04
C ALA A 13 -15.00 -1.33 2.34
N PHE A 14 -14.19 -2.37 2.48
CA PHE A 14 -13.04 -2.36 3.37
C PHE A 14 -11.82 -1.91 2.58
N TYR A 15 -10.93 -1.17 3.24
CA TYR A 15 -9.68 -0.73 2.67
C TYR A 15 -8.53 -1.02 3.63
N GLY A 16 -7.39 -1.47 3.10
CA GLY A 16 -6.19 -1.68 3.89
C GLY A 16 -4.94 -1.69 3.03
N GLU A 17 -3.79 -1.39 3.66
CA GLU A 17 -2.49 -1.47 3.01
C GLU A 17 -1.80 -2.78 3.41
N THR A 18 -1.16 -3.47 2.46
CA THR A 18 -0.43 -4.72 2.75
C THR A 18 0.64 -4.52 3.82
N LEU A 19 1.42 -3.44 3.69
CA LEU A 19 2.47 -3.02 4.63
C LEU A 19 2.26 -1.53 5.00
N PRO A 20 1.33 -1.25 5.93
CA PRO A 20 1.00 0.13 6.29
C PRO A 20 2.17 0.83 6.99
N ASN A 21 2.55 1.99 6.46
CA ASN A 21 3.53 2.87 7.08
C ASN A 21 2.84 3.73 8.17
N PRO A 22 3.43 3.96 9.35
CA PRO A 22 4.80 3.64 9.75
C PRO A 22 4.98 2.28 10.44
N TYR A 23 3.89 1.64 10.85
CA TYR A 23 3.95 0.45 11.72
C TYR A 23 4.42 -0.83 11.02
N LEU A 24 4.27 -0.92 9.70
CA LEU A 24 4.64 -2.09 8.88
C LEU A 24 4.04 -3.42 9.39
N ARG A 25 2.86 -3.34 10.00
CA ARG A 25 2.11 -4.51 10.49
C ARG A 25 1.38 -5.13 9.32
N VAL A 26 1.81 -6.30 8.90
CA VAL A 26 1.18 -6.99 7.76
C VAL A 26 -0.33 -7.11 7.95
N PHE A 27 -1.07 -6.62 6.97
CA PHE A 27 -2.54 -6.57 7.00
C PHE A 27 -3.14 -7.98 6.91
N PRO A 28 -4.16 -8.31 7.71
CA PRO A 28 -4.81 -9.62 7.70
C PRO A 28 -5.78 -9.76 6.51
N ILE A 29 -5.21 -9.90 5.29
CA ILE A 29 -5.96 -9.81 4.03
C ILE A 29 -7.11 -10.81 3.99
N LYS A 30 -6.81 -12.11 4.20
CA LYS A 30 -7.82 -13.16 4.11
C LYS A 30 -8.90 -13.02 5.16
N GLU A 31 -8.52 -12.70 6.39
CA GLU A 31 -9.43 -12.58 7.51
C GLU A 31 -10.44 -11.43 7.28
N VAL A 32 -9.99 -10.31 6.71
CA VAL A 32 -10.87 -9.18 6.39
C VAL A 32 -11.69 -9.46 5.13
N ALA A 33 -11.10 -10.13 4.13
CA ALA A 33 -11.81 -10.56 2.93
C ALA A 33 -12.97 -11.54 3.26
N ASP A 34 -12.74 -12.49 4.19
CA ASP A 34 -13.77 -13.44 4.63
C ASP A 34 -14.95 -12.72 5.33
N ILE A 35 -14.66 -11.68 6.12
CA ILE A 35 -15.71 -10.82 6.69
C ILE A 35 -16.45 -10.09 5.58
N GLY A 36 -15.72 -9.49 4.64
CA GLY A 36 -16.30 -8.80 3.49
C GLY A 36 -17.25 -9.71 2.70
N LYS A 37 -16.84 -10.94 2.43
CA LYS A 37 -17.66 -11.94 1.74
C LYS A 37 -18.96 -12.25 2.50
N LYS A 38 -18.90 -12.34 3.84
CA LYS A 38 -20.09 -12.60 4.68
C LYS A 38 -21.12 -11.48 4.59
N TYR A 39 -20.70 -10.23 4.39
CA TYR A 39 -21.55 -9.04 4.39
C TYR A 39 -21.70 -8.36 3.01
N ASN A 40 -21.25 -9.01 1.94
CA ASN A 40 -21.22 -8.44 0.58
C ASN A 40 -20.48 -7.07 0.52
N ILE A 41 -19.35 -6.97 1.21
CA ILE A 41 -18.48 -5.80 1.24
C ILE A 41 -17.17 -6.16 0.58
N PRO A 42 -16.77 -5.50 -0.53
CA PRO A 42 -15.50 -5.78 -1.18
C PRO A 42 -14.32 -5.32 -0.31
N LEU A 43 -13.23 -6.08 -0.34
CA LEU A 43 -11.94 -5.65 0.20
C LEU A 43 -11.08 -5.07 -0.92
N ILE A 44 -10.65 -3.83 -0.74
CA ILE A 44 -9.67 -3.15 -1.59
C ILE A 44 -8.34 -3.11 -0.83
N VAL A 45 -7.26 -3.55 -1.46
CA VAL A 45 -5.94 -3.57 -0.83
C VAL A 45 -4.96 -2.69 -1.61
N ASP A 46 -4.36 -1.73 -0.93
CA ASP A 46 -3.19 -1.02 -1.44
C ASP A 46 -1.94 -1.89 -1.25
N ASN A 47 -1.39 -2.34 -2.36
CA ASN A 47 -0.20 -3.19 -2.38
C ASN A 47 1.07 -2.44 -2.84
N THR A 48 1.05 -1.11 -2.75
CA THR A 48 2.14 -0.25 -3.20
C THR A 48 3.49 -0.60 -2.57
N ALA A 49 3.51 -0.91 -1.27
CA ALA A 49 4.73 -1.23 -0.54
C ALA A 49 5.21 -2.69 -0.69
N ALA A 50 4.40 -3.55 -1.32
CA ALA A 50 4.67 -4.98 -1.43
C ALA A 50 4.39 -5.57 -2.84
N PRO A 51 4.69 -4.86 -3.95
CA PRO A 51 4.49 -5.44 -5.27
C PRO A 51 5.36 -6.69 -5.41
N VAL A 52 4.92 -7.67 -6.19
CA VAL A 52 5.60 -8.96 -6.42
C VAL A 52 5.61 -9.88 -5.18
N ILE A 53 5.94 -9.36 -4.00
CA ILE A 53 6.08 -10.16 -2.77
C ILE A 53 4.74 -10.48 -2.08
N CYS A 54 3.68 -9.75 -2.39
CA CYS A 54 2.32 -10.06 -1.95
C CYS A 54 1.36 -10.04 -3.12
N LYS A 55 0.40 -10.96 -3.13
CA LYS A 55 -0.66 -11.08 -4.14
C LYS A 55 -2.03 -11.05 -3.47
N PRO A 56 -2.57 -9.88 -3.13
CA PRO A 56 -3.80 -9.77 -2.35
C PRO A 56 -5.01 -10.44 -2.98
N LEU A 57 -5.10 -10.50 -4.32
CA LEU A 57 -6.20 -11.18 -5.03
C LEU A 57 -6.26 -12.68 -4.71
N GLU A 58 -5.11 -13.35 -4.55
CA GLU A 58 -5.05 -14.76 -4.17
C GLU A 58 -5.54 -15.01 -2.72
N HIS A 59 -5.67 -13.94 -1.95
CA HIS A 59 -6.14 -13.96 -0.55
C HIS A 59 -7.54 -13.37 -0.36
N GLY A 60 -8.26 -13.12 -1.46
CA GLY A 60 -9.67 -12.72 -1.44
C GLY A 60 -9.92 -11.21 -1.54
N ALA A 61 -8.92 -10.38 -1.77
CA ALA A 61 -9.17 -8.99 -2.15
C ALA A 61 -9.97 -8.92 -3.45
N ALA A 62 -10.93 -8.01 -3.53
CA ALA A 62 -11.70 -7.78 -4.74
C ALA A 62 -10.95 -6.89 -5.73
N VAL A 63 -10.26 -5.88 -5.21
CA VAL A 63 -9.49 -4.92 -5.99
C VAL A 63 -8.13 -4.69 -5.32
N VAL A 64 -7.11 -4.53 -6.12
CA VAL A 64 -5.77 -4.11 -5.67
C VAL A 64 -5.43 -2.78 -6.32
N VAL A 65 -4.91 -1.85 -5.51
CA VAL A 65 -4.42 -0.56 -6.01
C VAL A 65 -2.92 -0.44 -5.81
N TYR A 66 -2.29 0.30 -6.71
CA TYR A 66 -0.86 0.60 -6.68
C TYR A 66 -0.60 2.06 -6.98
N SER A 67 0.21 2.71 -6.17
CA SER A 67 0.93 3.88 -6.63
C SER A 67 2.08 3.40 -7.54
N LEU A 68 1.92 3.59 -8.85
CA LEU A 68 2.96 3.26 -9.83
C LEU A 68 4.20 4.12 -9.65
N THR A 69 4.04 5.30 -9.04
CA THR A 69 5.09 6.25 -8.64
C THR A 69 6.19 5.60 -7.81
N LYS A 70 5.86 4.53 -7.05
CA LYS A 70 6.73 3.90 -6.06
C LYS A 70 7.55 2.76 -6.68
N TYR A 71 7.59 1.60 -6.08
CA TYR A 71 8.40 0.45 -6.49
C TYR A 71 8.22 0.02 -7.95
N ILE A 72 7.02 0.20 -8.54
CA ILE A 72 6.76 -0.27 -9.91
C ILE A 72 7.59 0.55 -10.89
N ALA A 73 7.50 1.87 -10.90
CA ALA A 73 8.39 2.70 -11.71
C ALA A 73 9.83 2.72 -11.15
N GLY A 74 9.97 2.87 -9.84
CA GLY A 74 11.20 2.60 -9.08
C GLY A 74 12.32 3.64 -9.18
N HIS A 75 12.11 4.80 -9.81
CA HIS A 75 13.17 5.77 -10.07
C HIS A 75 12.82 7.20 -9.64
N GLY A 76 11.64 7.43 -9.08
CA GLY A 76 11.21 8.77 -8.64
C GLY A 76 10.98 9.77 -9.80
N THR A 77 10.80 9.27 -11.02
CA THR A 77 10.74 10.10 -12.26
C THR A 77 9.34 10.21 -12.84
N VAL A 78 8.39 9.41 -12.38
CA VAL A 78 7.02 9.37 -12.91
C VAL A 78 5.99 9.38 -11.77
N VAL A 79 4.81 9.89 -12.06
CA VAL A 79 3.64 9.83 -11.19
C VAL A 79 2.54 9.07 -11.89
N GLY A 80 1.95 8.10 -11.20
CA GLY A 80 0.87 7.32 -11.77
C GLY A 80 0.23 6.37 -10.75
N GLY A 81 -0.90 5.82 -11.12
CA GLY A 81 -1.65 4.83 -10.34
C GLY A 81 -2.21 3.73 -11.23
N ALA A 82 -2.42 2.57 -10.63
CA ALA A 82 -3.14 1.47 -11.26
C ALA A 82 -4.09 0.83 -10.27
N LEU A 83 -5.19 0.32 -10.81
CA LEU A 83 -6.07 -0.58 -10.08
C LEU A 83 -6.22 -1.89 -10.87
N VAL A 84 -6.32 -2.99 -10.15
CA VAL A 84 -6.50 -4.32 -10.70
C VAL A 84 -7.76 -4.92 -10.07
N ASP A 85 -8.76 -5.14 -10.90
CA ASP A 85 -10.00 -5.81 -10.51
C ASP A 85 -9.80 -7.33 -10.61
N GLY A 86 -10.06 -8.02 -9.50
CA GLY A 86 -9.90 -9.47 -9.43
C GLY A 86 -10.97 -10.27 -10.15
N GLY A 87 -12.08 -9.64 -10.54
CA GLY A 87 -13.22 -10.31 -11.14
C GLY A 87 -13.93 -11.31 -10.20
N ASN A 88 -13.61 -11.29 -8.93
CA ASN A 88 -14.03 -12.28 -7.92
C ASN A 88 -15.08 -11.77 -6.93
N PHE A 89 -15.56 -10.53 -7.11
CA PHE A 89 -16.60 -9.92 -6.27
C PHE A 89 -17.87 -9.67 -7.09
N ASP A 90 -19.01 -10.10 -6.57
CA ASP A 90 -20.30 -9.83 -7.18
C ASP A 90 -20.81 -8.43 -6.80
N TRP A 91 -20.65 -7.47 -7.70
CA TRP A 91 -21.07 -6.08 -7.52
C TRP A 91 -22.60 -5.92 -7.48
N THR A 92 -23.36 -6.96 -7.78
CA THR A 92 -24.84 -6.96 -7.77
C THR A 92 -25.45 -7.61 -6.54
N ALA A 93 -24.63 -8.26 -5.69
CA ALA A 93 -25.11 -9.01 -4.52
C ALA A 93 -25.82 -8.16 -3.47
N ASP A 94 -25.46 -6.88 -3.32
CA ASP A 94 -26.15 -5.94 -2.45
C ASP A 94 -26.33 -4.58 -3.16
N PRO A 95 -27.43 -4.41 -3.90
CA PRO A 95 -27.70 -3.17 -4.65
C PRO A 95 -27.76 -1.91 -3.79
N LYS A 96 -28.23 -2.01 -2.54
CA LYS A 96 -28.30 -0.87 -1.62
C LYS A 96 -26.89 -0.42 -1.19
N ARG A 97 -26.00 -1.39 -1.01
CA ARG A 97 -24.62 -1.15 -0.63
C ARG A 97 -23.78 -0.68 -1.82
N GLN A 98 -24.11 -1.15 -3.03
CA GLN A 98 -23.37 -0.87 -4.26
C GLN A 98 -24.22 -0.15 -5.32
N PRO A 99 -24.81 1.04 -5.02
CA PRO A 99 -25.73 1.72 -5.94
C PRO A 99 -25.06 2.08 -7.27
N LEU A 100 -23.78 2.45 -7.25
CA LEU A 100 -23.02 2.81 -8.46
C LEU A 100 -22.95 1.70 -9.52
N PHE A 101 -23.17 0.46 -9.15
CA PHE A 101 -23.17 -0.69 -10.07
C PHE A 101 -24.56 -1.21 -10.38
N ASN A 102 -25.58 -0.76 -9.65
CA ASN A 102 -26.93 -1.32 -9.71
C ASN A 102 -28.01 -0.33 -10.15
N GLU A 103 -27.73 0.96 -10.09
CA GLU A 103 -28.63 2.00 -10.59
C GLU A 103 -28.29 2.35 -12.05
N PRO A 104 -29.32 2.72 -12.86
CA PRO A 104 -29.09 3.18 -14.22
C PRO A 104 -28.22 4.44 -14.25
N ASP A 105 -27.16 4.43 -15.05
CA ASP A 105 -26.26 5.58 -15.22
C ASP A 105 -26.78 6.49 -16.35
N GLY A 106 -27.32 7.66 -15.97
CA GLY A 106 -27.87 8.62 -16.92
C GLY A 106 -26.85 9.19 -17.90
N SER A 107 -25.55 9.24 -17.53
CA SER A 107 -24.47 9.70 -18.40
C SER A 107 -24.13 8.70 -19.51
N TYR A 108 -24.61 7.43 -19.36
CA TYR A 108 -24.35 6.34 -20.29
C TYR A 108 -25.65 5.65 -20.73
N GLY A 109 -26.69 6.41 -21.01
CA GLY A 109 -27.94 5.91 -21.59
C GLY A 109 -28.67 4.91 -20.69
N GLY A 110 -28.51 5.01 -19.37
CA GLY A 110 -29.18 4.13 -18.40
C GLY A 110 -28.50 2.79 -18.18
N VAL A 111 -27.22 2.65 -18.53
CA VAL A 111 -26.45 1.42 -18.30
C VAL A 111 -26.39 1.07 -16.81
N VAL A 112 -26.65 -0.18 -16.47
CA VAL A 112 -26.41 -0.76 -15.14
C VAL A 112 -25.11 -1.54 -15.17
N TRP A 113 -24.04 -0.93 -14.68
CA TRP A 113 -22.66 -1.41 -14.84
C TRP A 113 -22.41 -2.82 -14.29
N GLY A 114 -23.04 -3.17 -13.17
CA GLY A 114 -22.90 -4.50 -12.56
C GLY A 114 -23.47 -5.63 -13.41
N LYS A 115 -24.37 -5.33 -14.35
CA LYS A 115 -24.97 -6.30 -15.29
C LYS A 115 -24.31 -6.23 -16.66
N ALA A 116 -24.23 -5.03 -17.24
CA ALA A 116 -23.77 -4.85 -18.60
C ALA A 116 -22.31 -5.27 -18.81
N VAL A 117 -21.43 -5.06 -17.83
CA VAL A 117 -20.02 -5.43 -17.99
C VAL A 117 -19.81 -6.94 -18.03
N PRO A 118 -20.35 -7.76 -17.10
CA PRO A 118 -20.24 -9.20 -17.20
C PRO A 118 -20.90 -9.78 -18.47
N GLU A 119 -22.05 -9.25 -18.89
CA GLU A 119 -22.72 -9.66 -20.12
C GLU A 119 -21.87 -9.39 -21.37
N LEU A 120 -21.19 -8.23 -21.42
CA LEU A 120 -20.39 -7.84 -22.58
C LEU A 120 -19.01 -8.52 -22.63
N THR A 121 -18.36 -8.66 -21.47
CA THR A 121 -16.96 -9.10 -21.39
C THR A 121 -16.78 -10.56 -21.00
N GLY A 122 -17.82 -11.20 -20.49
CA GLY A 122 -17.73 -12.53 -19.88
C GLY A 122 -16.98 -12.57 -18.55
N ALA A 123 -16.64 -11.39 -17.97
CA ALA A 123 -15.87 -11.27 -16.74
C ALA A 123 -16.48 -10.22 -15.81
N ASN A 124 -16.45 -10.47 -14.51
CA ASN A 124 -17.00 -9.55 -13.50
C ASN A 124 -15.99 -8.46 -13.11
N VAL A 125 -15.62 -7.62 -14.10
CA VAL A 125 -14.65 -6.52 -13.94
C VAL A 125 -15.32 -5.15 -13.95
N SER A 126 -16.53 -5.08 -13.42
CA SER A 126 -17.35 -3.86 -13.39
C SER A 126 -16.68 -2.70 -12.66
N PHE A 127 -15.89 -2.95 -11.62
CA PHE A 127 -15.18 -1.90 -10.92
C PHE A 127 -14.15 -1.21 -11.82
N ALA A 128 -13.30 -1.99 -12.50
CA ALA A 128 -12.27 -1.45 -13.39
C ALA A 128 -12.88 -0.68 -14.57
N VAL A 129 -13.94 -1.21 -15.18
CA VAL A 129 -14.62 -0.54 -16.30
C VAL A 129 -15.24 0.76 -15.83
N ARG A 130 -15.98 0.77 -14.71
CA ARG A 130 -16.58 2.00 -14.19
C ARG A 130 -15.53 3.03 -13.80
N ALA A 131 -14.44 2.62 -13.16
CA ALA A 131 -13.33 3.52 -12.84
C ALA A 131 -12.73 4.16 -14.11
N ARG A 132 -12.58 3.39 -15.19
CA ARG A 132 -12.13 3.95 -16.48
C ARG A 132 -13.10 4.98 -17.04
N VAL A 133 -14.40 4.74 -16.98
CA VAL A 133 -15.39 5.66 -17.56
C VAL A 133 -15.49 6.92 -16.71
N THR A 134 -15.69 6.78 -15.41
CA THR A 134 -15.96 7.92 -14.52
C THR A 134 -14.69 8.68 -14.16
N LEU A 135 -13.62 8.01 -13.78
CA LEU A 135 -12.40 8.69 -13.27
C LEU A 135 -11.43 9.04 -14.40
N LEU A 136 -11.15 8.11 -15.30
CA LEU A 136 -10.19 8.36 -16.37
C LEU A 136 -10.82 9.20 -17.49
N ARG A 137 -11.98 8.78 -18.03
CA ARG A 137 -12.62 9.45 -19.16
C ARG A 137 -13.30 10.75 -18.76
N ASP A 138 -14.23 10.71 -17.81
CA ASP A 138 -15.09 11.88 -17.51
C ASP A 138 -14.34 12.94 -16.69
N LEU A 139 -13.54 12.54 -15.69
CA LEU A 139 -12.72 13.47 -14.89
C LEU A 139 -11.35 13.76 -15.52
N GLY A 140 -10.92 12.98 -16.51
CA GLY A 140 -9.66 13.20 -17.22
C GLY A 140 -8.41 12.78 -16.46
N SER A 141 -8.51 11.92 -15.45
CA SER A 141 -7.36 11.41 -14.68
C SER A 141 -6.57 10.36 -15.50
N ALA A 142 -6.16 10.73 -16.71
CA ALA A 142 -5.42 9.87 -17.62
C ALA A 142 -3.91 10.01 -17.41
N LEU A 143 -3.20 8.87 -17.43
CA LEU A 143 -1.75 8.85 -17.37
C LEU A 143 -1.16 9.39 -18.68
N SER A 144 -0.15 10.28 -18.60
CA SER A 144 0.52 10.77 -19.79
C SER A 144 1.31 9.64 -20.48
N PRO A 145 1.50 9.70 -21.82
CA PRO A 145 2.29 8.71 -22.55
C PRO A 145 3.73 8.57 -22.02
N ASP A 146 4.38 9.66 -21.65
CA ASP A 146 5.75 9.65 -21.12
C ASP A 146 5.80 8.95 -19.75
N ASN A 147 4.84 9.22 -18.87
CA ASN A 147 4.74 8.51 -17.60
C ASN A 147 4.42 7.03 -17.82
N ALA A 148 3.54 6.69 -18.76
CA ALA A 148 3.24 5.30 -19.10
C ALA A 148 4.49 4.56 -19.58
N PHE A 149 5.28 5.18 -20.45
CA PHE A 149 6.56 4.63 -20.92
C PHE A 149 7.53 4.35 -19.76
N GLY A 150 7.73 5.34 -18.87
CA GLY A 150 8.59 5.16 -17.70
C GLY A 150 8.09 4.07 -16.74
N VAL A 151 6.77 3.94 -16.57
CA VAL A 151 6.16 2.86 -15.79
C VAL A 151 6.42 1.49 -16.42
N ILE A 152 6.26 1.35 -17.73
CA ILE A 152 6.50 0.09 -18.46
C ILE A 152 7.96 -0.33 -18.28
N GLN A 153 8.92 0.57 -18.48
CA GLN A 153 10.33 0.29 -18.25
C GLN A 153 10.62 -0.16 -16.80
N GLY A 154 10.03 0.52 -15.82
CA GLY A 154 10.17 0.12 -14.42
C GLY A 154 9.56 -1.25 -14.14
N LEU A 155 8.42 -1.56 -14.76
CA LEU A 155 7.72 -2.83 -14.59
C LEU A 155 8.55 -4.04 -15.07
N GLU A 156 9.32 -3.88 -16.15
CA GLU A 156 10.19 -4.94 -16.69
C GLU A 156 11.22 -5.45 -15.67
N THR A 157 11.66 -4.60 -14.76
CA THR A 157 12.70 -4.94 -13.77
C THR A 157 12.18 -5.01 -12.33
N VAL A 158 10.88 -4.78 -12.09
CA VAL A 158 10.35 -4.68 -10.72
C VAL A 158 10.61 -5.93 -9.88
N ALA A 159 10.52 -7.13 -10.46
CA ALA A 159 10.76 -8.37 -9.74
C ALA A 159 12.22 -8.51 -9.27
N LEU A 160 13.18 -8.14 -10.13
CA LEU A 160 14.60 -8.13 -9.79
C LEU A 160 14.91 -7.10 -8.72
N ARG A 161 14.36 -5.90 -8.86
CA ARG A 161 14.55 -4.81 -7.89
C ARG A 161 13.93 -5.15 -6.54
N MET A 162 12.70 -5.67 -6.50
CA MET A 162 12.06 -6.08 -5.25
C MET A 162 12.85 -7.15 -4.50
N LYS A 163 13.42 -8.12 -5.21
CA LYS A 163 14.31 -9.12 -4.61
C LYS A 163 15.50 -8.44 -3.92
N GLN A 164 16.22 -7.57 -4.66
CA GLN A 164 17.40 -6.88 -4.14
C GLN A 164 17.04 -5.95 -2.97
N HIS A 165 15.96 -5.17 -3.08
CA HIS A 165 15.43 -4.35 -2.00
C HIS A 165 15.21 -5.15 -0.71
N CYS A 166 14.53 -6.30 -0.81
CA CYS A 166 14.25 -7.15 0.35
C CYS A 166 15.50 -7.76 0.96
N GLU A 167 16.45 -8.20 0.14
CA GLU A 167 17.72 -8.77 0.61
C GLU A 167 18.57 -7.71 1.34
N ASN A 168 18.65 -6.51 0.78
CA ASN A 168 19.35 -5.39 1.43
C ASN A 168 18.65 -4.99 2.74
N ALA A 169 17.34 -4.88 2.74
CA ALA A 169 16.58 -4.54 3.93
C ALA A 169 16.79 -5.56 5.06
N ALA A 170 16.80 -6.84 4.76
CA ALA A 170 17.06 -7.89 5.76
C ALA A 170 18.44 -7.72 6.42
N LYS A 171 19.49 -7.47 5.62
CA LYS A 171 20.84 -7.21 6.14
C LYS A 171 20.90 -5.97 7.03
N VAL A 172 20.23 -4.89 6.61
CA VAL A 172 20.14 -3.63 7.36
C VAL A 172 19.39 -3.86 8.69
N VAL A 173 18.29 -4.59 8.68
CA VAL A 173 17.53 -4.93 9.89
C VAL A 173 18.40 -5.71 10.87
N ASP A 174 19.13 -6.73 10.40
CA ASP A 174 20.01 -7.54 11.23
C ASP A 174 21.15 -6.72 11.89
N TYR A 175 21.65 -5.71 11.18
CA TYR A 175 22.62 -4.76 11.73
C TYR A 175 21.98 -3.84 12.77
N LEU A 176 20.86 -3.22 12.44
CA LEU A 176 20.18 -2.24 13.29
C LEU A 176 19.71 -2.83 14.62
N LYS A 177 19.27 -4.09 14.64
CA LYS A 177 18.89 -4.81 15.87
C LYS A 177 20.02 -4.94 16.89
N LYS A 178 21.25 -4.83 16.48
CA LYS A 178 22.45 -4.97 17.32
C LYS A 178 23.04 -3.61 17.70
N HIS A 179 22.54 -2.52 17.12
CA HIS A 179 23.13 -1.20 17.28
C HIS A 179 22.64 -0.51 18.56
N LYS A 180 23.56 -0.03 19.41
CA LYS A 180 23.27 0.50 20.76
C LYS A 180 22.38 1.75 20.76
N ALA A 181 22.41 2.57 19.70
CA ALA A 181 21.60 3.78 19.60
C ALA A 181 20.16 3.51 19.12
N ILE A 182 19.84 2.28 18.73
CA ILE A 182 18.51 1.88 18.25
C ILE A 182 17.78 1.19 19.40
N SER A 183 16.71 1.81 19.85
CA SER A 183 15.86 1.24 20.91
C SER A 183 14.85 0.22 20.36
N LYS A 184 14.44 0.39 19.09
CA LYS A 184 13.49 -0.50 18.43
C LYS A 184 13.67 -0.49 16.92
N VAL A 185 13.52 -1.67 16.31
CA VAL A 185 13.40 -1.83 14.87
C VAL A 185 11.96 -2.23 14.55
N ILE A 186 11.36 -1.58 13.56
CA ILE A 186 10.01 -1.81 13.09
C ILE A 186 10.12 -2.35 11.67
N TYR A 187 9.75 -3.61 11.50
CA TYR A 187 9.82 -4.32 10.22
C TYR A 187 8.75 -5.40 10.18
N ALA A 188 8.37 -5.89 9.02
CA ALA A 188 7.26 -6.84 8.87
C ALA A 188 7.40 -8.11 9.76
N THR A 189 8.63 -8.53 10.02
CA THR A 189 8.95 -9.70 10.86
C THR A 189 9.28 -9.38 12.32
N GLU A 190 9.45 -8.10 12.67
CA GLU A 190 9.90 -7.65 13.99
C GLU A 190 8.72 -7.13 14.83
N HIS A 191 7.68 -7.95 14.93
CA HIS A 191 6.47 -7.73 15.72
C HIS A 191 6.20 -8.93 16.64
N ASN A 192 5.04 -8.91 17.31
CA ASN A 192 4.56 -10.08 18.04
C ASN A 192 4.30 -11.27 17.09
N GLU A 193 4.12 -12.45 17.67
CA GLU A 193 3.97 -13.70 16.90
C GLU A 193 2.80 -13.65 15.90
N GLU A 194 1.67 -13.05 16.30
CA GLU A 194 0.50 -12.91 15.42
C GLU A 194 0.82 -12.16 14.14
N ILE A 195 1.47 -11.00 14.24
CA ILE A 195 1.80 -10.15 13.08
C ILE A 195 2.92 -10.78 12.25
N SER A 196 3.93 -11.33 12.90
CA SER A 196 5.04 -12.02 12.23
C SER A 196 4.57 -13.27 11.49
N SER A 197 3.55 -13.97 11.99
CA SER A 197 2.93 -15.10 11.29
C SER A 197 2.21 -14.67 10.01
N ARG A 198 1.61 -13.46 10.00
CA ARG A 198 1.00 -12.88 8.79
C ARG A 198 2.05 -12.59 7.71
N ALA A 199 3.25 -12.13 8.09
CA ALA A 199 4.34 -11.95 7.13
C ALA A 199 4.68 -13.28 6.43
N LYS A 200 4.82 -14.38 7.18
CA LYS A 200 5.03 -15.71 6.61
C LYS A 200 3.88 -16.18 5.72
N LYS A 201 2.65 -15.82 6.04
CA LYS A 201 1.44 -16.22 5.31
C LYS A 201 1.31 -15.47 3.98
N TYR A 202 1.49 -14.15 3.98
CA TYR A 202 1.15 -13.27 2.85
C TYR A 202 2.34 -12.82 2.02
N LEU A 203 3.53 -12.68 2.62
CA LEU A 203 4.72 -12.23 1.92
C LEU A 203 5.54 -13.42 1.42
N LYS A 204 5.94 -13.37 0.15
CA LYS A 204 6.75 -14.40 -0.50
C LYS A 204 8.02 -13.78 -1.05
N ASN A 205 9.14 -14.47 -0.87
CA ASN A 205 10.45 -14.05 -1.40
C ASN A 205 10.94 -12.69 -0.86
N GLY A 206 10.50 -12.28 0.34
CA GLY A 206 10.95 -11.06 1.01
C GLY A 206 9.87 -10.46 1.91
N ASN A 207 10.30 -9.50 2.74
CA ASN A 207 9.43 -8.88 3.76
C ASN A 207 9.29 -7.36 3.55
N GLY A 208 9.54 -6.86 2.33
CA GLY A 208 9.53 -5.44 1.99
C GLY A 208 10.88 -4.75 2.27
N ALA A 209 10.95 -3.48 1.93
CA ALA A 209 12.16 -2.68 2.09
C ALA A 209 11.96 -1.37 2.88
N LEU A 210 10.81 -1.23 3.51
CA LEU A 210 10.59 -0.18 4.50
C LEU A 210 11.04 -0.68 5.87
N VAL A 211 11.80 0.12 6.56
CA VAL A 211 12.31 -0.16 7.91
C VAL A 211 12.09 1.08 8.77
N GLY A 212 11.39 0.93 9.87
CA GLY A 212 11.31 1.95 10.90
C GLY A 212 12.36 1.69 11.98
N ILE A 213 12.96 2.74 12.50
CA ILE A 213 13.83 2.67 13.67
C ILE A 213 13.43 3.72 14.70
N GLU A 214 13.61 3.40 15.97
CA GLU A 214 13.49 4.35 17.05
C GLU A 214 14.87 4.63 17.65
N LEU A 215 15.25 5.92 17.66
CA LEU A 215 16.48 6.42 18.25
C LEU A 215 16.25 6.79 19.71
N ALA A 216 17.13 6.32 20.59
CA ALA A 216 17.01 6.54 22.04
C ALA A 216 17.07 8.02 22.46
N GLY A 217 17.63 8.91 21.63
CA GLY A 217 17.79 10.34 21.90
C GLY A 217 16.63 11.22 21.38
N GLY A 218 15.49 10.67 20.97
CA GLY A 218 14.31 11.42 20.53
C GLY A 218 14.54 12.31 19.30
N ILE A 219 13.87 13.47 19.24
CA ILE A 219 13.88 14.39 18.09
C ILE A 219 15.30 14.83 17.69
N GLU A 220 16.14 15.20 18.65
CA GLU A 220 17.49 15.69 18.36
C GLU A 220 18.38 14.58 17.76
N ALA A 221 18.22 13.35 18.24
CA ALA A 221 18.91 12.20 17.63
C ALA A 221 18.41 11.94 16.20
N GLY A 222 17.11 12.08 15.96
CA GLY A 222 16.50 11.94 14.63
C GLY A 222 17.04 12.97 13.64
N LYS A 223 17.09 14.23 14.01
CA LYS A 223 17.66 15.32 13.19
C LYS A 223 19.13 15.04 12.87
N LYS A 224 19.95 14.80 13.91
CA LYS A 224 21.37 14.52 13.75
C LYS A 224 21.64 13.29 12.88
N PHE A 225 20.82 12.26 13.01
CA PHE A 225 20.90 11.06 12.17
C PHE A 225 20.71 11.44 10.70
N ILE A 226 19.60 12.12 10.35
CA ILE A 226 19.32 12.54 8.99
C ILE A 226 20.42 13.42 8.40
N GLU A 227 20.89 14.42 9.16
CA GLU A 227 21.93 15.35 8.73
C GLU A 227 23.30 14.68 8.50
N SER A 228 23.56 13.57 9.18
CA SER A 228 24.81 12.82 9.05
C SER A 228 24.84 11.81 7.90
N LEU A 229 23.70 11.54 7.26
CA LEU A 229 23.61 10.58 6.17
C LEU A 229 24.38 11.03 4.93
N LYS A 230 25.11 10.08 4.32
CA LYS A 230 25.89 10.32 3.09
C LYS A 230 25.35 9.56 1.87
N MET A 231 24.84 8.35 2.10
CA MET A 231 24.29 7.48 1.04
C MET A 231 22.77 7.70 0.86
N PHE A 232 22.04 7.81 1.98
CA PHE A 232 20.60 7.98 1.96
C PHE A 232 20.20 9.39 1.57
N TYR A 233 19.26 9.51 0.64
CA TYR A 233 18.64 10.80 0.32
C TYR A 233 17.55 11.15 1.33
N HIS A 234 17.54 12.38 1.80
CA HIS A 234 16.48 12.90 2.67
C HIS A 234 15.26 13.28 1.83
N VAL A 235 14.39 12.33 1.57
CA VAL A 235 13.20 12.47 0.71
C VAL A 235 12.03 11.67 1.26
N ALA A 236 10.87 12.32 1.32
CA ALA A 236 9.61 11.71 1.75
C ALA A 236 8.96 10.83 0.65
N ASN A 237 9.73 9.91 0.07
CA ASN A 237 9.27 8.95 -0.92
C ASN A 237 9.56 7.51 -0.46
N ILE A 238 9.12 6.51 -1.21
CA ILE A 238 9.42 5.10 -1.02
C ILE A 238 9.58 4.43 -2.37
N GLY A 239 10.25 3.27 -2.40
CA GLY A 239 10.33 2.43 -3.59
C GLY A 239 11.22 2.96 -4.71
N ASP A 240 12.12 3.89 -4.39
CA ASP A 240 13.16 4.35 -5.29
C ASP A 240 14.33 3.33 -5.30
N ALA A 241 15.04 3.23 -6.41
CA ALA A 241 16.27 2.44 -6.52
C ALA A 241 17.34 2.90 -5.51
N ARG A 242 17.31 4.16 -5.14
CA ARG A 242 18.19 4.76 -4.11
C ARG A 242 17.59 4.60 -2.72
N SER A 243 18.44 4.47 -1.73
CA SER A 243 18.05 4.48 -0.33
C SER A 243 17.58 5.87 0.12
N LEU A 244 16.43 5.93 0.77
CA LEU A 244 15.80 7.16 1.25
C LEU A 244 15.58 7.11 2.76
N ALA A 245 15.64 8.27 3.41
CA ALA A 245 15.35 8.39 4.83
C ALA A 245 14.52 9.64 5.11
N ILE A 246 13.62 9.56 6.09
CA ILE A 246 12.92 10.71 6.65
C ILE A 246 12.81 10.59 8.16
N HIS A 247 12.74 11.74 8.82
CA HIS A 247 12.35 11.89 10.22
C HIS A 247 10.95 12.51 10.24
N PRO A 248 9.85 11.71 10.31
CA PRO A 248 8.50 12.20 10.10
C PRO A 248 8.08 13.31 11.07
N ALA A 249 8.48 13.24 12.33
CA ALA A 249 8.15 14.25 13.34
C ALA A 249 8.61 15.67 12.96
N THR A 250 9.69 15.81 12.19
CA THR A 250 10.20 17.13 11.75
C THR A 250 9.92 17.44 10.29
N THR A 251 9.22 16.56 9.56
CA THR A 251 8.94 16.74 8.13
C THR A 251 7.47 16.52 7.82
N THR A 252 7.08 15.30 7.43
CA THR A 252 5.73 14.96 6.94
C THR A 252 4.64 15.08 8.00
N HIS A 253 4.98 15.04 9.28
CA HIS A 253 4.05 15.10 10.42
C HIS A 253 4.37 16.29 11.35
N SER A 254 5.14 17.27 10.91
CA SER A 254 5.56 18.42 11.73
C SER A 254 4.40 19.34 12.17
N GLN A 255 3.22 19.17 11.58
CA GLN A 255 2.01 19.93 11.93
C GLN A 255 1.21 19.27 13.07
N LEU A 256 1.51 18.02 13.41
CA LEU A 256 0.78 17.25 14.42
C LEU A 256 1.30 17.57 15.82
N THR A 257 0.39 17.55 16.79
CA THR A 257 0.74 17.59 18.21
C THR A 257 1.39 16.27 18.65
N GLU A 258 2.02 16.26 19.83
CA GLU A 258 2.65 15.04 20.36
C GLU A 258 1.65 13.87 20.50
N ASP A 259 0.43 14.15 20.93
CA ASP A 259 -0.64 13.14 21.06
C ASP A 259 -1.08 12.59 19.68
N GLU A 260 -1.20 13.46 18.69
CA GLU A 260 -1.53 13.08 17.32
C GLU A 260 -0.40 12.27 16.67
N LEU A 261 0.86 12.66 16.91
CA LEU A 261 2.04 11.89 16.48
C LEU A 261 2.03 10.49 17.10
N ALA A 262 1.78 10.40 18.41
CA ALA A 262 1.69 9.12 19.11
C ALA A 262 0.55 8.24 18.55
N ALA A 263 -0.62 8.83 18.28
CA ALA A 263 -1.76 8.14 17.67
C ALA A 263 -1.44 7.65 16.25
N ALA A 264 -0.68 8.44 15.48
CA ALA A 264 -0.19 8.06 14.15
C ALA A 264 0.96 7.03 14.19
N GLY A 265 1.49 6.71 15.39
CA GLY A 265 2.61 5.78 15.55
C GLY A 265 3.98 6.37 15.21
N VAL A 266 4.06 7.68 15.23
CA VAL A 266 5.30 8.43 14.99
C VAL A 266 5.80 8.95 16.34
N THR A 267 6.81 8.28 16.89
CA THR A 267 7.47 8.77 18.10
C THR A 267 8.50 9.86 17.77
N PRO A 268 8.93 10.66 18.76
CA PRO A 268 9.93 11.70 18.55
C PRO A 268 11.25 11.20 17.94
N GLY A 269 11.65 9.96 18.23
CA GLY A 269 12.89 9.35 17.72
C GLY A 269 12.69 8.47 16.48
N TYR A 270 11.47 8.42 15.93
CA TYR A 270 11.16 7.55 14.79
C TYR A 270 11.79 8.08 13.50
N VAL A 271 12.57 7.22 12.84
CA VAL A 271 13.09 7.45 11.49
C VAL A 271 12.61 6.33 10.58
N ARG A 272 12.11 6.68 9.41
CA ARG A 272 11.77 5.72 8.36
C ARG A 272 12.89 5.65 7.34
N LEU A 273 13.37 4.44 7.09
CA LEU A 273 14.30 4.11 6.03
C LEU A 273 13.54 3.39 4.91
N CYS A 274 13.83 3.73 3.67
CA CYS A 274 13.45 2.96 2.50
C CYS A 274 14.76 2.46 1.87
N ILE A 275 14.98 1.16 1.92
CA ILE A 275 16.26 0.57 1.52
C ILE A 275 16.28 0.40 0.01
N GLY A 276 17.32 0.93 -0.63
CA GLY A 276 17.55 0.90 -2.07
C GLY A 276 18.24 -0.38 -2.56
N LEU A 277 18.86 -0.27 -3.74
CA LEU A 277 19.52 -1.38 -4.43
C LEU A 277 21.04 -1.42 -4.15
N GLU A 278 21.61 -0.29 -3.73
CA GLU A 278 23.04 -0.10 -3.42
C GLU A 278 23.52 -0.81 -2.17
#